data_0ea3d31d5929b75bf276595c2c21f77d
#
_entry.id   0ea3d31d5929b75bf276595c2c21f77d
#
_cell.length_a   1.000
_cell.length_b   1.000
_cell.length_c   1.000
_cell.angle_alpha   90.00
_cell.angle_beta   90.00
_cell.angle_gamma   90.00
#
_symmetry.space_group_name_H-M   'P 1'
#
loop_
_entity.id
_entity.type
_entity.pdbx_description
1 polymer ?
#
loop_
_entity_poly.entity_id
_entity_poly.type
_entity_poly.pdbx_seq_one_letter_code
_entity_poly.pdbx_strand_id
1 'polypeptide(L)'
;MSEEPLPTTAEVVESWKVPAGATAAGRIRSNILAAIDRGFDDPQLVADLAVGPLVVALGQLEVSLADARRRIDELERVLGQRDAGSDE
;
A
#
# COMPACT_ATOMS: atom_id res chain seq x y z
N MET A 1 2.09 -24.88 -32.58
CA MET A 1 2.51 -23.97 -31.52
C MET A 1 1.31 -23.32 -30.90
N SER A 2 1.05 -23.64 -29.67
CA SER A 2 0.00 -22.96 -28.92
C SER A 2 0.52 -21.60 -28.46
N GLU A 3 0.11 -20.56 -29.15
CA GLU A 3 0.41 -19.22 -28.70
C GLU A 3 -0.62 -18.87 -27.61
N GLU A 4 -0.14 -18.83 -26.37
CA GLU A 4 -1.00 -18.34 -25.30
C GLU A 4 -1.18 -16.85 -25.50
N PRO A 5 -2.41 -16.33 -25.45
CA PRO A 5 -2.63 -14.90 -25.56
C PRO A 5 -1.96 -14.18 -24.39
N LEU A 6 -1.39 -13.02 -24.65
CA LEU A 6 -0.84 -12.18 -23.60
C LEU A 6 -1.96 -11.74 -22.68
N PRO A 7 -1.71 -11.64 -21.37
CA PRO A 7 -2.72 -11.15 -20.46
C PRO A 7 -3.11 -9.71 -20.78
N THR A 8 -4.37 -9.38 -20.56
CA THR A 8 -4.85 -8.00 -20.70
C THR A 8 -4.29 -7.15 -19.57
N THR A 9 -4.32 -5.83 -19.76
CA THR A 9 -3.89 -4.90 -18.71
C THR A 9 -4.69 -5.14 -17.42
N ALA A 10 -6.00 -5.34 -17.54
CA ALA A 10 -6.85 -5.63 -16.38
C ALA A 10 -6.42 -6.92 -15.68
N GLU A 11 -6.11 -7.97 -16.44
CA GLU A 11 -5.67 -9.24 -15.87
C GLU A 11 -4.35 -9.09 -15.10
N VAL A 12 -3.43 -8.28 -15.62
CA VAL A 12 -2.16 -8.00 -14.94
C VAL A 12 -2.43 -7.31 -13.61
N VAL A 13 -3.27 -6.26 -13.61
CA VAL A 13 -3.61 -5.52 -12.39
C VAL A 13 -4.33 -6.42 -11.38
N GLU A 14 -5.26 -7.25 -11.85
CA GLU A 14 -5.97 -8.20 -10.99
C GLU A 14 -5.04 -9.24 -10.37
N SER A 15 -3.92 -9.54 -11.02
CA SER A 15 -2.95 -10.50 -10.51
C SER A 15 -2.10 -9.98 -9.35
N TRP A 16 -2.12 -8.68 -9.11
CA TRP A 16 -1.35 -8.09 -8.01
C TRP A 16 -1.92 -8.55 -6.67
N LYS A 17 -1.07 -9.12 -5.85
CA LYS A 17 -1.48 -9.65 -4.55
C LYS A 17 -1.44 -8.55 -3.50
N VAL A 18 -2.57 -7.89 -3.30
CA VAL A 18 -2.71 -6.89 -2.26
C VAL A 18 -3.02 -7.60 -0.94
N PRO A 19 -2.21 -7.40 0.10
CA PRO A 19 -2.46 -8.07 1.39
C PRO A 19 -3.82 -7.67 1.97
N ALA A 20 -4.45 -8.60 2.67
CA ALA A 20 -5.68 -8.33 3.39
C ALA A 20 -5.43 -7.23 4.41
N GLY A 21 -6.34 -6.26 4.48
CA GLY A 21 -6.19 -5.12 5.38
C GLY A 21 -5.40 -3.95 4.80
N ALA A 22 -4.76 -4.11 3.62
CA ALA A 22 -4.07 -3.02 2.96
C ALA A 22 -5.09 -2.14 2.22
N THR A 23 -5.82 -1.32 2.97
CA THR A 23 -6.95 -0.54 2.46
C THR A 23 -6.56 0.44 1.37
N ALA A 24 -5.47 1.19 1.59
CA ALA A 24 -5.02 2.18 0.60
C ALA A 24 -4.58 1.51 -0.70
N ALA A 25 -3.81 0.43 -0.60
CA ALA A 25 -3.35 -0.32 -1.79
C ALA A 25 -4.53 -0.93 -2.53
N GLY A 26 -5.49 -1.49 -1.82
CA GLY A 26 -6.71 -2.04 -2.42
C GLY A 26 -7.53 -1.00 -3.15
N ARG A 27 -7.65 0.20 -2.58
CA ARG A 27 -8.37 1.33 -3.19
C ARG A 27 -7.68 1.77 -4.49
N ILE A 28 -6.36 1.89 -4.47
CA ILE A 28 -5.60 2.28 -5.65
C ILE A 28 -5.80 1.25 -6.76
N ARG A 29 -5.68 -0.05 -6.43
CA ARG A 29 -5.92 -1.11 -7.42
C ARG A 29 -7.33 -1.04 -7.99
N SER A 30 -8.34 -0.84 -7.16
CA SER A 30 -9.73 -0.71 -7.60
C SER A 30 -9.94 0.49 -8.52
N ASN A 31 -9.31 1.62 -8.22
CA ASN A 31 -9.41 2.81 -9.05
C ASN A 31 -8.74 2.59 -10.42
N ILE A 32 -7.63 1.87 -10.44
CA ILE A 32 -6.95 1.52 -11.70
C ILE A 32 -7.86 0.62 -12.54
N LEU A 33 -8.45 -0.41 -11.93
CA LEU A 33 -9.38 -1.31 -12.63
C LEU A 33 -10.60 -0.57 -13.16
N ALA A 34 -11.13 0.38 -12.40
CA ALA A 34 -12.25 1.21 -12.84
C ALA A 34 -11.88 2.07 -14.05
N ALA A 35 -10.66 2.62 -14.07
CA ALA A 35 -10.18 3.39 -15.21
C ALA A 35 -10.03 2.50 -16.46
N ILE A 36 -9.48 1.30 -16.29
CA ILE A 36 -9.35 0.32 -17.39
C ILE A 36 -10.74 -0.03 -17.95
N ASP A 37 -11.71 -0.22 -17.08
CA ASP A 37 -13.08 -0.54 -17.48
C ASP A 37 -13.72 0.58 -18.31
N ARG A 38 -13.28 1.81 -18.10
CA ARG A 38 -13.75 2.97 -18.89
C ARG A 38 -12.96 3.20 -20.17
N GLY A 39 -12.02 2.31 -20.50
CA GLY A 39 -11.27 2.37 -21.74
C GLY A 39 -9.83 2.84 -21.62
N PHE A 40 -9.35 3.15 -20.40
CA PHE A 40 -7.97 3.55 -20.17
C PHE A 40 -7.10 2.31 -19.92
N ASP A 41 -6.98 1.47 -20.94
CA ASP A 41 -6.35 0.15 -20.81
C ASP A 41 -4.94 0.06 -21.39
N ASP A 42 -4.39 1.17 -21.86
CA ASP A 42 -3.01 1.20 -22.32
C ASP A 42 -2.06 1.06 -21.11
N PRO A 43 -1.17 0.05 -21.10
CA PRO A 43 -0.28 -0.16 -19.95
C PRO A 43 0.57 1.05 -19.59
N GLN A 44 1.03 1.82 -20.58
CA GLN A 44 1.82 3.03 -20.31
C GLN A 44 1.00 4.08 -19.59
N LEU A 45 -0.23 4.30 -20.05
CA LEU A 45 -1.14 5.26 -19.42
C LEU A 45 -1.48 4.83 -17.99
N VAL A 46 -1.76 3.55 -17.79
CA VAL A 46 -2.06 2.99 -16.46
C VAL A 46 -0.87 3.23 -15.53
N ALA A 47 0.35 2.96 -15.98
CA ALA A 47 1.55 3.18 -15.19
C ALA A 47 1.70 4.66 -14.83
N ASP A 48 1.51 5.55 -15.80
CA ASP A 48 1.64 6.99 -15.57
C ASP A 48 0.61 7.51 -14.55
N LEU A 49 -0.60 6.97 -14.58
CA LEU A 49 -1.65 7.36 -13.64
C LEU A 49 -1.48 6.75 -12.24
N ALA A 50 -0.82 5.60 -12.16
CA ALA A 50 -0.69 4.85 -10.91
C ALA A 50 0.52 5.26 -10.07
N VAL A 51 1.61 5.62 -10.71
CA VAL A 51 2.89 5.86 -10.01
C VAL A 51 2.79 7.01 -9.00
N GLY A 52 2.17 8.13 -9.38
CA GLY A 52 2.02 9.27 -8.49
C GLY A 52 1.27 8.92 -7.19
N PRO A 53 0.04 8.41 -7.29
CA PRO A 53 -0.72 8.00 -6.11
C PRO A 53 0.00 6.94 -5.26
N LEU A 54 0.71 6.01 -5.89
CA LEU A 54 1.47 5.00 -5.15
C LEU A 54 2.62 5.62 -4.36
N VAL A 55 3.35 6.56 -4.95
CA VAL A 55 4.44 7.25 -4.26
C VAL A 55 3.91 8.05 -3.07
N VAL A 56 2.80 8.77 -3.27
CA VAL A 56 2.18 9.54 -2.18
C VAL A 56 1.72 8.62 -1.06
N ALA A 57 1.04 7.53 -1.40
CA ALA A 57 0.56 6.57 -0.40
C ALA A 57 1.71 5.93 0.37
N LEU A 58 2.78 5.57 -0.33
CA LEU A 58 3.98 5.02 0.32
C LEU A 58 4.57 6.02 1.30
N GLY A 59 4.71 7.27 0.88
CA GLY A 59 5.23 8.33 1.74
C GLY A 59 4.39 8.53 3.00
N GLN A 60 3.07 8.55 2.85
CA GLN A 60 2.16 8.67 3.99
C GLN A 60 2.31 7.50 4.95
N LEU A 61 2.45 6.29 4.43
CA LEU A 61 2.65 5.11 5.25
C LEU A 61 3.99 5.14 5.99
N GLU A 62 5.04 5.60 5.33
CA GLU A 62 6.36 5.74 5.97
C GLU A 62 6.31 6.71 7.14
N VAL A 63 5.64 7.84 6.97
CA VAL A 63 5.47 8.83 8.05
C VAL A 63 4.64 8.23 9.19
N SER A 64 3.53 7.56 8.87
CA SER A 64 2.68 6.93 9.88
C SER A 64 3.44 5.86 10.65
N LEU A 65 4.26 5.07 9.97
CA LEU A 65 5.05 4.03 10.61
C LEU A 65 6.10 4.63 11.55
N ALA A 66 6.77 5.69 11.13
CA ALA A 66 7.76 6.38 11.96
C ALA A 66 7.09 6.95 13.22
N ASP A 67 5.91 7.54 13.07
CA ASP A 67 5.14 8.06 14.22
C ASP A 67 4.73 6.94 15.16
N ALA A 68 4.28 5.82 14.64
CA ALA A 68 3.89 4.67 15.45
C ALA A 68 5.08 4.12 16.23
N ARG A 69 6.22 4.00 15.58
CA ARG A 69 7.46 3.53 16.24
C ARG A 69 7.89 4.46 17.36
N ARG A 70 7.81 5.77 17.12
CA ARG A 70 8.14 6.76 18.14
C ARG A 70 7.21 6.64 19.35
N ARG A 71 5.92 6.44 19.13
CA ARG A 71 4.94 6.24 20.20
C ARG A 71 5.23 4.97 20.98
N ILE A 72 5.60 3.89 20.30
CA ILE A 72 5.98 2.65 20.97
C ILE A 72 7.18 2.88 21.86
N ASP A 73 8.20 3.56 21.37
CA ASP A 73 9.41 3.86 22.14
C ASP A 73 9.09 4.71 23.37
N GLU A 74 8.21 5.70 23.22
CA GLU A 74 7.77 6.55 24.34
C GLU A 74 7.01 5.74 25.38
N LEU A 75 6.10 4.87 24.92
CA LEU A 75 5.33 4.02 25.84
C LEU A 75 6.22 3.03 26.56
N GLU A 76 7.18 2.44 25.88
CA GLU A 76 8.14 1.52 26.48
C GLU A 76 8.97 2.23 27.55
N ARG A 77 9.37 3.48 27.28
CA ARG A 77 10.11 4.28 28.25
C ARG A 77 9.28 4.58 29.48
N VAL A 78 8.01 4.96 29.29
CA VAL A 78 7.10 5.22 30.39
C VAL A 78 6.87 3.96 31.23
N LEU A 79 6.66 2.83 30.57
CA LEU A 79 6.49 1.55 31.26
C LEU A 79 7.75 1.15 32.03
N GLY A 80 8.91 1.35 31.44
CA GLY A 80 10.18 1.08 32.09
C GLY A 80 10.38 1.94 33.34
N GLN A 81 10.01 3.21 33.28
CA GLN A 81 10.06 4.11 34.42
C GLN A 81 9.09 3.71 35.53
N ARG A 82 7.89 3.25 35.15
CA ARG A 82 6.90 2.76 36.11
C ARG A 82 7.39 1.51 36.82
N ASP A 83 7.95 0.56 36.06
CA ASP A 83 8.48 -0.67 36.63
C ASP A 83 9.64 -0.37 37.58
N ALA A 84 10.53 0.56 37.21
CA ALA A 84 11.63 0.97 38.08
C ALA A 84 11.12 1.65 39.38
N GLY A 85 10.03 2.44 39.27
CA GLY A 85 9.44 3.10 40.41
C GLY A 85 8.70 2.14 41.32
N SER A 86 8.15 1.04 40.80
CA SER A 86 7.39 0.09 41.58
C SER A 86 8.25 -0.87 42.36
N ASP A 87 9.54 -0.95 42.07
CA ASP A 87 10.50 -1.80 42.78
C ASP A 87 11.00 -1.21 44.13
N GLU A 88 10.58 -0.02 44.45
CA GLU A 88 10.92 0.59 45.72
C GLU A 88 9.89 0.17 46.82
#